data_be56d7730f090883ec72b959ecc4f377
#
_entry.id   be56d7730f090883ec72b959ecc4f377
#
_cell.length_a   1.000
_cell.length_b   1.000
_cell.length_c   1.000
_cell.angle_alpha   90.00
_cell.angle_beta   90.00
_cell.angle_gamma   90.00
#
_symmetry.space_group_name_H-M   'P 1'
#
loop_
_entity.id
_entity.type
_entity.pdbx_description
1 polymer ?
#
loop_
_entity_poly.entity_id
_entity_poly.type
_entity_poly.pdbx_seq_one_letter_code
_entity_poly.pdbx_strand_id
1 'polypeptide(L)'
;MYRHVTVFAPTNRAFQKYNRTTNNLVLYHMANMPKTLENLGDSISSELEGNPPLWVTRRQSTRGEEVYINNAKILTEQSNFESKVIVGSDVKTQILHVINEVLEPVRSNSAEMISSPNAYEFLNQSEKLDLGVHRVRTFRQRVIKERKQEDFKADGRYTFLIPVEEGFKPIPRPEKVDHLVIDGHVIPNHVLFTSPTPDNVPYKTLAFTDNAKVTVSFLKQNDKVYVKSNTLMGDASHPMTGVVLAEIVKANIPVRNGVVHLIQRPLMVVDTTVKDFLESFKGIEKEDGPVYKFYQTIRDFGDEIMGSISQLRNVTLFAPSNAALEEPGVQKILQDKERVKEILNLHYVKERLPLDKIKNKSVNQKSLDGKPHVGVQTAADRKKLYFNVVQGPSGNQTVTVEGGGVNATVVTANIAATNGFIHIIDRVLGVPYTDVLNKLRTDPMLNTTYYLGQRRDFNNQLNETKKWFTYFAPRDYAWNVAEVTYPSTLKKLFMPEFSYHTKQILERHLVVGNEPYTMAKLKEMKHNETIILPSVRDTLKLRVRENNENDKHDENAIRPETFDYQIEWDGEWIRVFRPDVECTNGIIHVIDKVFLKDSDVRVKGSDASVISLAPHLIMVLVAKWLL
;
A
#
# COMPACT_ATOMS: atom_id res chain seq x y z
N MET A 1 27.22 -25.09 43.42
CA MET A 1 27.31 -26.43 42.80
C MET A 1 27.36 -26.26 41.28
N TYR A 2 28.42 -26.71 40.63
CA TYR A 2 28.55 -26.62 39.17
C TYR A 2 27.61 -27.62 38.49
N ARG A 3 26.88 -27.17 37.42
CA ARG A 3 25.97 -27.99 36.65
C ARG A 3 26.18 -27.76 35.15
N HIS A 4 25.61 -28.66 34.36
CA HIS A 4 25.38 -28.40 32.95
C HIS A 4 24.34 -27.29 32.82
N VAL A 5 24.65 -26.24 32.07
CA VAL A 5 23.74 -25.10 31.95
C VAL A 5 23.96 -24.33 30.65
N THR A 6 22.91 -23.81 30.08
CA THR A 6 22.93 -22.71 29.10
C THR A 6 22.39 -21.45 29.78
N VAL A 7 23.09 -20.35 29.65
CA VAL A 7 22.67 -19.05 30.20
C VAL A 7 22.46 -18.07 29.03
N PHE A 8 21.31 -17.45 29.01
CA PHE A 8 20.97 -16.35 28.10
C PHE A 8 21.16 -15.04 28.88
N ALA A 9 22.31 -14.38 28.74
CA ALA A 9 22.66 -13.20 29.50
C ALA A 9 22.24 -11.91 28.77
N PRO A 10 21.30 -11.12 29.32
CA PRO A 10 20.95 -9.82 28.75
C PRO A 10 22.13 -8.85 28.85
N THR A 11 22.29 -7.99 27.85
CA THR A 11 23.27 -6.90 27.88
C THR A 11 22.95 -5.90 28.99
N ASN A 12 23.97 -5.15 29.46
CA ASN A 12 23.76 -4.07 30.43
C ASN A 12 22.69 -3.05 29.93
N ARG A 13 22.67 -2.77 28.64
CA ARG A 13 21.66 -1.88 28.02
C ARG A 13 20.23 -2.44 28.15
N ALA A 14 20.07 -3.76 28.05
CA ALA A 14 18.79 -4.42 28.25
C ALA A 14 18.31 -4.26 29.71
N PHE A 15 19.20 -4.44 30.68
CA PHE A 15 18.86 -4.23 32.09
C PHE A 15 18.56 -2.76 32.45
N GLN A 16 19.21 -1.79 31.82
CA GLN A 16 18.92 -0.36 32.05
C GLN A 16 17.46 0.01 31.74
N LYS A 17 16.84 -0.71 30.81
CA LYS A 17 15.42 -0.55 30.46
C LYS A 17 14.48 -1.32 31.40
N TYR A 18 15.03 -2.14 32.28
CA TYR A 18 14.26 -3.11 33.06
C TYR A 18 14.39 -2.84 34.56
N ASN A 19 13.33 -2.40 35.22
CA ASN A 19 13.39 -1.91 36.60
C ASN A 19 13.16 -2.97 37.71
N ARG A 20 13.03 -4.27 37.37
CA ARG A 20 12.62 -5.29 38.35
C ARG A 20 13.44 -6.58 38.18
N THR A 21 14.37 -6.85 39.07
CA THR A 21 15.13 -8.10 39.10
C THR A 21 14.65 -8.98 40.26
N THR A 22 14.30 -10.24 39.96
CA THR A 22 13.94 -11.26 40.94
C THR A 22 14.72 -12.55 40.67
N ASN A 23 14.83 -13.43 41.67
CA ASN A 23 15.47 -14.75 41.47
C ASN A 23 14.79 -15.55 40.37
N ASN A 24 13.46 -15.46 40.25
CA ASN A 24 12.67 -16.11 39.20
C ASN A 24 13.04 -15.63 37.81
N LEU A 25 13.39 -14.36 37.66
CA LEU A 25 13.87 -13.82 36.41
C LEU A 25 15.19 -14.47 35.97
N VAL A 26 16.13 -14.62 36.89
CA VAL A 26 17.42 -15.26 36.60
C VAL A 26 17.23 -16.72 36.19
N LEU A 27 16.38 -17.48 36.89
CA LEU A 27 16.09 -18.88 36.56
C LEU A 27 15.42 -19.02 35.20
N TYR A 28 14.62 -18.03 34.77
CA TYR A 28 14.01 -18.02 33.45
C TYR A 28 15.04 -17.80 32.32
N HIS A 29 16.19 -17.22 32.60
CA HIS A 29 17.29 -17.05 31.63
C HIS A 29 18.25 -18.25 31.59
N MET A 30 17.96 -19.32 32.29
CA MET A 30 18.83 -20.50 32.41
C MET A 30 18.11 -21.76 31.96
N ALA A 31 18.84 -22.66 31.33
CA ALA A 31 18.38 -24.01 30.98
C ALA A 31 19.41 -25.04 31.46
N ASN A 32 18.95 -26.22 31.94
CA ASN A 32 19.80 -27.23 32.55
C ASN A 32 20.57 -28.13 31.58
N MET A 33 20.65 -27.72 30.32
CA MET A 33 21.38 -28.43 29.26
C MET A 33 22.35 -27.49 28.57
N PRO A 34 23.59 -27.93 28.28
CA PRO A 34 24.51 -27.13 27.50
C PRO A 34 24.13 -27.19 26.01
N LYS A 35 23.74 -26.06 25.45
CA LYS A 35 23.30 -25.95 24.05
C LYS A 35 24.04 -24.82 23.36
N THR A 36 24.79 -25.16 22.31
CA THR A 36 25.36 -24.20 21.38
C THR A 36 24.25 -23.67 20.45
N LEU A 37 24.51 -22.58 19.73
CA LEU A 37 23.51 -22.01 18.78
C LEU A 37 23.03 -23.03 17.77
N GLU A 38 23.92 -23.90 17.27
CA GLU A 38 23.63 -24.92 16.28
C GLU A 38 22.72 -26.04 16.85
N ASN A 39 22.82 -26.28 18.16
CA ASN A 39 22.10 -27.35 18.86
C ASN A 39 20.82 -26.85 19.58
N LEU A 40 20.50 -25.57 19.50
CA LEU A 40 19.24 -25.05 19.97
C LEU A 40 18.10 -25.59 19.06
N GLY A 41 17.19 -26.35 19.65
CA GLY A 41 15.95 -26.77 18.98
C GLY A 41 14.93 -25.64 18.85
N ASP A 42 13.67 -26.00 18.63
CA ASP A 42 12.56 -25.02 18.55
C ASP A 42 12.19 -24.41 19.91
N SER A 43 12.55 -25.10 20.99
CA SER A 43 12.37 -24.61 22.37
C SER A 43 13.38 -25.29 23.30
N ILE A 44 13.60 -24.65 24.45
CA ILE A 44 14.42 -25.20 25.54
C ILE A 44 13.72 -24.90 26.87
N SER A 45 13.66 -25.90 27.77
CA SER A 45 13.04 -25.73 29.10
C SER A 45 13.91 -24.87 29.99
N SER A 46 13.32 -23.85 30.63
CA SER A 46 14.02 -23.02 31.62
C SER A 46 14.10 -23.70 32.98
N GLU A 47 14.99 -23.19 33.85
CA GLU A 47 15.14 -23.60 35.25
C GLU A 47 14.07 -22.98 36.18
N LEU A 48 13.23 -22.09 35.67
CA LEU A 48 12.14 -21.53 36.45
C LEU A 48 11.17 -22.63 36.87
N GLU A 49 10.55 -22.52 38.02
CA GLU A 49 9.55 -23.45 38.54
C GLU A 49 8.44 -23.71 37.50
N GLY A 50 8.11 -25.00 37.27
CA GLY A 50 7.21 -25.44 36.19
C GLY A 50 7.88 -25.51 34.81
N ASN A 51 9.19 -25.26 34.74
CA ASN A 51 10.03 -25.35 33.53
C ASN A 51 9.38 -24.71 32.28
N PRO A 52 8.92 -23.44 32.36
CA PRO A 52 8.33 -22.79 31.19
C PRO A 52 9.33 -22.75 30.03
N PRO A 53 8.89 -23.08 28.81
CA PRO A 53 9.77 -23.11 27.67
C PRO A 53 10.25 -21.72 27.25
N LEU A 54 11.47 -21.69 26.76
CA LEU A 54 12.03 -20.58 25.98
C LEU A 54 11.93 -20.97 24.52
N TRP A 55 11.28 -20.15 23.71
CA TRP A 55 11.01 -20.41 22.31
C TRP A 55 12.12 -19.88 21.41
N VAL A 56 12.60 -20.69 20.49
CA VAL A 56 13.69 -20.34 19.56
C VAL A 56 13.09 -20.04 18.19
N THR A 57 13.44 -18.88 17.65
CA THR A 57 13.06 -18.49 16.28
C THR A 57 14.31 -18.19 15.45
N ARG A 58 14.41 -18.79 14.27
CA ARG A 58 15.46 -18.52 13.29
C ARG A 58 14.89 -17.75 12.12
N ARG A 59 15.57 -16.68 11.74
CA ARG A 59 15.17 -15.82 10.65
C ARG A 59 16.32 -15.59 9.69
N GLN A 60 16.08 -15.78 8.39
CA GLN A 60 17.03 -15.39 7.37
C GLN A 60 16.96 -13.87 7.14
N SER A 61 18.10 -13.23 7.20
CA SER A 61 18.27 -11.80 6.99
C SER A 61 19.31 -11.57 5.88
N THR A 62 19.36 -10.37 5.34
CA THR A 62 20.40 -9.96 4.35
C THR A 62 21.83 -10.07 4.89
N ARG A 63 22.01 -10.14 6.23
CA ARG A 63 23.29 -10.25 6.93
C ARG A 63 23.61 -11.66 7.44
N GLY A 64 22.77 -12.65 7.10
CA GLY A 64 22.89 -14.02 7.57
C GLY A 64 21.71 -14.47 8.45
N GLU A 65 21.84 -15.65 9.08
CA GLU A 65 20.84 -16.17 9.99
C GLU A 65 20.82 -15.38 11.31
N GLU A 66 19.66 -14.92 11.72
CA GLU A 66 19.41 -14.33 13.02
C GLU A 66 18.67 -15.32 13.91
N VAL A 67 19.15 -15.49 15.15
CA VAL A 67 18.54 -16.39 16.14
C VAL A 67 17.93 -15.57 17.26
N TYR A 68 16.71 -15.88 17.63
CA TYR A 68 15.98 -15.24 18.72
C TYR A 68 15.61 -16.28 19.77
N ILE A 69 15.63 -15.85 21.03
CA ILE A 69 15.07 -16.57 22.16
C ILE A 69 13.88 -15.74 22.67
N ASN A 70 12.67 -16.27 22.59
CA ASN A 70 11.44 -15.48 22.73
C ASN A 70 11.50 -14.22 21.84
N ASN A 71 11.38 -13.04 22.42
CA ASN A 71 11.49 -11.76 21.69
C ASN A 71 12.94 -11.24 21.55
N ALA A 72 13.89 -11.79 22.32
CA ALA A 72 15.25 -11.30 22.39
C ALA A 72 16.13 -11.87 21.28
N LYS A 73 16.86 -11.00 20.58
CA LYS A 73 17.86 -11.41 19.59
C LYS A 73 19.13 -11.88 20.28
N ILE A 74 19.64 -13.05 19.90
CA ILE A 74 20.93 -13.55 20.33
C ILE A 74 22.02 -12.83 19.54
N LEU A 75 22.99 -12.26 20.24
CA LEU A 75 24.16 -11.61 19.64
C LEU A 75 25.20 -12.68 19.30
N THR A 76 25.17 -13.15 18.05
CA THR A 76 25.98 -14.32 17.63
C THR A 76 27.48 -14.15 17.83
N GLU A 77 27.99 -12.92 17.63
CA GLU A 77 29.43 -12.60 17.88
C GLU A 77 29.82 -12.66 19.34
N GLN A 78 28.85 -12.60 20.26
CA GLN A 78 29.04 -12.64 21.72
C GLN A 78 28.34 -13.85 22.32
N SER A 79 28.37 -14.98 21.62
CA SER A 79 27.66 -16.19 22.03
C SER A 79 28.51 -17.43 21.84
N ASN A 80 28.00 -18.60 22.24
CA ASN A 80 28.72 -19.87 22.24
C ASN A 80 29.98 -19.84 23.15
N PHE A 81 29.99 -19.03 24.20
CA PHE A 81 31.08 -19.10 25.18
C PHE A 81 30.96 -20.38 26.02
N GLU A 82 31.87 -21.32 25.81
CA GLU A 82 31.88 -22.58 26.50
C GLU A 82 32.88 -22.57 27.65
N SER A 83 32.45 -23.02 28.82
CA SER A 83 33.31 -23.30 30.00
C SER A 83 33.10 -24.73 30.44
N LYS A 84 34.20 -25.44 30.70
CA LYS A 84 34.20 -26.81 31.24
C LYS A 84 34.81 -26.81 32.63
N VAL A 85 34.07 -27.33 33.60
CA VAL A 85 34.51 -27.45 34.99
C VAL A 85 34.53 -28.93 35.37
N ILE A 86 35.67 -29.38 35.88
CA ILE A 86 35.85 -30.76 36.36
C ILE A 86 35.40 -30.81 37.82
N VAL A 87 34.40 -31.68 38.10
CA VAL A 87 33.87 -31.91 39.46
C VAL A 87 34.01 -33.40 39.76
N GLY A 88 35.07 -33.78 40.45
CA GLY A 88 35.42 -35.20 40.65
C GLY A 88 35.83 -35.86 39.34
N SER A 89 35.11 -36.91 38.92
CA SER A 89 35.29 -37.59 37.63
C SER A 89 34.45 -36.99 36.50
N ASP A 90 33.54 -36.04 36.80
CA ASP A 90 32.58 -35.50 35.85
C ASP A 90 33.02 -34.15 35.26
N VAL A 91 32.81 -33.99 33.95
CA VAL A 91 32.98 -32.70 33.27
C VAL A 91 31.62 -32.03 33.16
N LYS A 92 31.46 -30.84 33.75
CA LYS A 92 30.25 -30.03 33.65
C LYS A 92 30.48 -28.91 32.62
N THR A 93 29.66 -28.88 31.60
CA THR A 93 29.74 -27.89 30.51
C THR A 93 28.72 -26.77 30.75
N GLN A 94 29.20 -25.54 30.62
CA GLN A 94 28.40 -24.32 30.74
C GLN A 94 28.52 -23.52 29.44
N ILE A 95 27.40 -23.03 28.90
CA ILE A 95 27.36 -22.24 27.67
C ILE A 95 26.68 -20.91 27.94
N LEU A 96 27.28 -19.84 27.46
CA LEU A 96 26.74 -18.49 27.56
C LEU A 96 26.38 -17.94 26.18
N HIS A 97 25.19 -17.42 26.06
CA HIS A 97 24.70 -16.61 24.92
C HIS A 97 24.31 -15.22 25.42
N VAL A 98 24.74 -14.19 24.73
CA VAL A 98 24.37 -12.81 25.03
C VAL A 98 23.12 -12.42 24.21
N ILE A 99 22.14 -11.81 24.88
CA ILE A 99 20.89 -11.39 24.30
C ILE A 99 20.67 -9.89 24.46
N ASN A 100 19.91 -9.27 23.55
CA ASN A 100 19.68 -7.82 23.51
C ASN A 100 18.51 -7.32 24.37
N GLU A 101 17.69 -8.23 24.92
CA GLU A 101 16.53 -7.92 25.76
C GLU A 101 16.46 -8.87 26.96
N VAL A 102 15.76 -8.46 28.01
CA VAL A 102 15.45 -9.29 29.17
C VAL A 102 14.25 -10.18 28.84
N LEU A 103 14.36 -11.48 29.13
CA LEU A 103 13.25 -12.44 28.96
C LEU A 103 12.27 -12.32 30.12
N GLU A 104 11.03 -12.11 29.82
CA GLU A 104 9.97 -11.98 30.84
C GLU A 104 9.10 -13.23 30.89
N PRO A 105 9.03 -13.94 32.03
CA PRO A 105 8.05 -15.01 32.22
C PRO A 105 6.66 -14.41 32.49
N VAL A 106 5.63 -15.25 32.47
CA VAL A 106 4.32 -14.87 32.98
C VAL A 106 4.42 -14.46 34.44
N ARG A 107 3.95 -13.27 34.77
CA ARG A 107 3.97 -12.74 36.13
C ARG A 107 2.64 -12.90 36.83
N SER A 108 2.71 -13.26 38.09
CA SER A 108 1.57 -13.41 38.98
C SER A 108 1.63 -12.44 40.13
N ASN A 109 0.46 -11.98 40.56
CA ASN A 109 0.24 -11.26 41.81
C ASN A 109 -0.14 -12.21 42.95
N SER A 110 -0.25 -13.53 42.70
CA SER A 110 -0.67 -14.56 43.67
C SER A 110 0.34 -15.71 43.72
N ALA A 111 0.61 -16.21 44.91
CA ALA A 111 1.51 -17.36 45.16
C ALA A 111 0.89 -18.73 44.76
N GLU A 112 -0.42 -18.79 44.55
CA GLU A 112 -1.17 -20.02 44.23
C GLU A 112 -1.30 -20.29 42.73
N MET A 113 -0.52 -19.66 41.90
CA MET A 113 -0.65 -19.73 40.46
C MET A 113 0.18 -20.83 39.84
N ILE A 114 -0.30 -21.41 38.72
CA ILE A 114 0.50 -22.29 37.87
C ILE A 114 1.63 -21.49 37.24
N SER A 115 2.88 -21.91 37.49
CA SER A 115 4.10 -21.18 37.07
C SER A 115 4.34 -21.23 35.56
N SER A 116 3.80 -22.25 34.87
CA SER A 116 3.94 -22.46 33.41
C SER A 116 2.57 -22.76 32.82
N PRO A 117 1.66 -21.77 32.70
CA PRO A 117 0.33 -22.01 32.18
C PRO A 117 0.32 -22.25 30.67
N ASN A 118 -0.54 -23.15 30.19
CA ASN A 118 -0.95 -23.10 28.79
C ASN A 118 -1.90 -21.92 28.53
N ALA A 119 -2.29 -21.69 27.29
CA ALA A 119 -3.14 -20.54 26.96
C ALA A 119 -4.53 -20.59 27.65
N TYR A 120 -5.11 -21.76 27.89
CA TYR A 120 -6.38 -21.88 28.58
C TYR A 120 -6.23 -21.61 30.10
N GLU A 121 -5.21 -22.16 30.73
CA GLU A 121 -4.85 -21.86 32.12
C GLU A 121 -4.54 -20.37 32.30
N PHE A 122 -3.85 -19.75 31.32
CA PHE A 122 -3.65 -18.30 31.27
C PHE A 122 -4.97 -17.53 31.31
N LEU A 123 -5.94 -17.90 30.46
CA LEU A 123 -7.27 -17.27 30.44
C LEU A 123 -7.98 -17.41 31.79
N ASN A 124 -7.94 -18.62 32.39
CA ASN A 124 -8.60 -18.89 33.68
C ASN A 124 -7.98 -18.13 34.86
N GLN A 125 -6.68 -17.88 34.81
CA GLN A 125 -5.91 -17.20 35.85
C GLN A 125 -5.72 -15.70 35.57
N SER A 126 -6.25 -15.19 34.47
CA SER A 126 -6.01 -13.83 33.97
C SER A 126 -6.24 -12.72 34.99
N GLU A 127 -7.18 -12.91 35.93
CA GLU A 127 -7.47 -11.95 37.01
C GLU A 127 -6.33 -11.87 38.06
N LYS A 128 -5.52 -12.93 38.17
CA LYS A 128 -4.38 -13.02 39.10
C LYS A 128 -3.04 -12.64 38.42
N LEU A 129 -3.05 -12.40 37.11
CA LEU A 129 -1.88 -12.07 36.32
C LEU A 129 -1.61 -10.57 36.27
N ASP A 130 -0.33 -10.20 36.17
CA ASP A 130 0.08 -8.82 35.91
C ASP A 130 -0.11 -8.49 34.41
N LEU A 131 -1.33 -8.20 34.03
CA LEU A 131 -1.70 -7.74 32.68
C LEU A 131 -1.83 -6.21 32.60
N GLY A 132 -1.35 -5.50 33.61
CA GLY A 132 -1.55 -4.07 33.72
C GLY A 132 -3.03 -3.74 33.94
N VAL A 133 -3.55 -2.80 33.17
CA VAL A 133 -4.96 -2.38 33.21
C VAL A 133 -5.88 -3.33 32.43
N HIS A 134 -5.34 -4.23 31.63
CA HIS A 134 -6.10 -5.06 30.71
C HIS A 134 -6.77 -6.26 31.39
N ARG A 135 -7.95 -6.61 30.91
CA ARG A 135 -8.73 -7.78 31.33
C ARG A 135 -9.19 -8.54 30.09
N VAL A 136 -9.45 -9.86 30.23
CA VAL A 136 -9.82 -10.75 29.13
C VAL A 136 -11.01 -11.64 29.48
N ARG A 137 -11.85 -11.21 30.41
CA ARG A 137 -12.99 -11.97 30.93
C ARG A 137 -14.00 -12.33 29.85
N THR A 138 -14.39 -11.36 29.03
CA THR A 138 -15.38 -11.56 27.97
C THR A 138 -14.89 -12.58 26.94
N PHE A 139 -13.62 -12.49 26.51
CA PHE A 139 -13.08 -13.49 25.57
C PHE A 139 -13.06 -14.89 26.17
N ARG A 140 -12.63 -15.03 27.42
CA ARG A 140 -12.69 -16.32 28.13
C ARG A 140 -14.11 -16.90 28.17
N GLN A 141 -15.12 -16.08 28.50
CA GLN A 141 -16.51 -16.51 28.48
C GLN A 141 -16.97 -16.97 27.12
N ARG A 142 -16.53 -16.30 26.03
CA ARG A 142 -16.84 -16.72 24.65
C ARG A 142 -16.17 -18.05 24.31
N VAL A 143 -14.91 -18.24 24.65
CA VAL A 143 -14.18 -19.51 24.45
C VAL A 143 -14.92 -20.69 25.13
N ILE A 144 -15.42 -20.48 26.35
CA ILE A 144 -16.19 -21.50 27.08
C ILE A 144 -17.55 -21.73 26.42
N LYS A 145 -18.29 -20.67 26.09
CA LYS A 145 -19.64 -20.76 25.48
C LYS A 145 -19.59 -21.45 24.13
N GLU A 146 -18.59 -21.16 23.31
CA GLU A 146 -18.40 -21.75 21.98
C GLU A 146 -17.69 -23.11 22.02
N ARG A 147 -17.38 -23.65 23.21
CA ARG A 147 -16.74 -24.96 23.45
C ARG A 147 -15.37 -25.09 22.76
N LYS A 148 -14.57 -24.01 22.78
CA LYS A 148 -13.24 -23.92 22.15
C LYS A 148 -12.07 -24.07 23.12
N GLN A 149 -12.32 -24.56 24.36
CA GLN A 149 -11.26 -24.69 25.38
C GLN A 149 -10.11 -25.58 24.95
N GLU A 150 -10.39 -26.64 24.18
CA GLU A 150 -9.38 -27.61 23.76
C GLU A 150 -8.33 -26.98 22.82
N ASP A 151 -8.71 -26.03 21.97
CA ASP A 151 -7.79 -25.33 21.08
C ASP A 151 -6.75 -24.50 21.86
N PHE A 152 -7.09 -24.05 23.07
CA PHE A 152 -6.20 -23.31 23.98
C PHE A 152 -5.41 -24.21 24.93
N LYS A 153 -5.85 -25.47 25.14
CA LYS A 153 -5.14 -26.45 25.97
C LYS A 153 -4.13 -27.27 25.19
N ALA A 154 -4.34 -27.43 23.88
CA ALA A 154 -3.57 -28.33 23.04
C ALA A 154 -2.06 -28.04 23.15
N ASP A 155 -1.29 -29.12 23.34
CA ASP A 155 0.17 -29.05 23.28
C ASP A 155 0.62 -28.75 21.85
N GLY A 156 1.68 -27.98 21.72
CA GLY A 156 2.22 -27.61 20.42
C GLY A 156 2.86 -26.22 20.40
N ARG A 157 2.80 -25.59 19.25
CA ARG A 157 3.42 -24.29 18.96
C ARG A 157 2.37 -23.37 18.41
N TYR A 158 1.84 -22.50 19.25
CA TYR A 158 0.74 -21.61 18.90
C TYR A 158 1.05 -20.15 19.17
N THR A 159 0.35 -19.30 18.44
CA THR A 159 0.22 -17.87 18.78
C THR A 159 -1.23 -17.58 19.03
N PHE A 160 -1.54 -17.02 20.19
CA PHE A 160 -2.88 -16.67 20.63
C PHE A 160 -3.05 -15.16 20.66
N LEU A 161 -4.06 -14.66 19.93
CA LEU A 161 -4.43 -13.25 19.89
C LEU A 161 -5.68 -13.06 20.73
N ILE A 162 -5.54 -12.48 21.92
CA ILE A 162 -6.61 -12.41 22.91
C ILE A 162 -7.11 -10.96 23.02
N PRO A 163 -8.35 -10.66 22.59
CA PRO A 163 -8.94 -9.33 22.73
C PRO A 163 -9.14 -8.93 24.18
N VAL A 164 -8.79 -7.68 24.50
CA VAL A 164 -9.03 -7.11 25.83
C VAL A 164 -10.47 -6.67 26.01
N GLU A 165 -10.88 -6.46 27.27
CA GLU A 165 -12.27 -6.17 27.64
C GLU A 165 -12.84 -4.93 26.95
N GLU A 166 -12.03 -3.90 26.80
CA GLU A 166 -12.41 -2.64 26.14
C GLU A 166 -12.80 -2.84 24.67
N GLY A 167 -12.21 -3.86 24.01
CA GLY A 167 -12.46 -4.20 22.62
C GLY A 167 -13.84 -4.79 22.34
N PHE A 168 -14.59 -5.17 23.38
CA PHE A 168 -15.94 -5.72 23.25
C PHE A 168 -17.07 -4.69 23.31
N LYS A 169 -16.73 -3.43 23.41
CA LYS A 169 -17.70 -2.32 23.27
C LYS A 169 -17.74 -1.84 21.82
N PRO A 170 -18.90 -1.44 21.25
CA PRO A 170 -20.26 -1.49 21.82
C PRO A 170 -20.91 -2.88 21.76
N ILE A 171 -21.99 -3.07 22.52
CA ILE A 171 -22.88 -4.23 22.43
C ILE A 171 -23.63 -4.16 21.07
N PRO A 172 -23.81 -5.26 20.30
CA PRO A 172 -23.64 -6.68 20.68
C PRO A 172 -22.31 -7.33 20.19
N ARG A 173 -21.19 -6.62 20.20
CA ARG A 173 -19.90 -7.15 19.71
C ARG A 173 -19.47 -8.47 20.34
N PRO A 174 -19.67 -8.74 21.65
CA PRO A 174 -19.33 -10.03 22.23
C PRO A 174 -20.04 -11.21 21.56
N GLU A 175 -21.29 -11.02 21.14
CA GLU A 175 -22.11 -12.07 20.51
C GLU A 175 -21.66 -12.41 19.09
N LYS A 176 -20.95 -11.51 18.43
CA LYS A 176 -20.35 -11.73 17.11
C LYS A 176 -19.07 -12.57 17.14
N VAL A 177 -18.52 -12.81 18.33
CA VAL A 177 -17.34 -13.67 18.51
C VAL A 177 -17.83 -15.11 18.68
N ASP A 178 -18.09 -15.79 17.57
CA ASP A 178 -18.50 -17.21 17.49
C ASP A 178 -17.27 -18.12 17.42
N HIS A 179 -17.52 -19.42 17.23
CA HIS A 179 -16.46 -20.43 17.11
C HIS A 179 -15.47 -20.14 15.98
N LEU A 180 -15.94 -19.67 14.81
CA LEU A 180 -15.09 -19.35 13.67
C LEU A 180 -14.19 -18.13 13.96
N VAL A 181 -14.73 -17.12 14.61
CA VAL A 181 -13.97 -15.94 15.03
C VAL A 181 -12.91 -16.33 16.07
N ILE A 182 -13.24 -17.18 17.04
CA ILE A 182 -12.25 -17.69 18.01
C ILE A 182 -11.12 -18.44 17.30
N ASP A 183 -11.45 -19.31 16.34
CA ASP A 183 -10.46 -20.03 15.52
C ASP A 183 -9.55 -19.08 14.74
N GLY A 184 -10.08 -17.95 14.30
CA GLY A 184 -9.31 -16.87 13.63
C GLY A 184 -8.34 -16.12 14.54
N HIS A 185 -8.41 -16.34 15.85
CA HIS A 185 -7.50 -15.76 16.85
C HIS A 185 -6.35 -16.71 17.27
N VAL A 186 -6.30 -17.90 16.70
CA VAL A 186 -5.29 -18.91 17.00
C VAL A 186 -4.50 -19.27 15.74
N ILE A 187 -3.18 -19.07 15.79
CA ILE A 187 -2.26 -19.42 14.72
C ILE A 187 -1.52 -20.70 15.12
N PRO A 188 -1.77 -21.83 14.47
CA PRO A 188 -1.11 -23.10 14.77
C PRO A 188 0.30 -23.18 14.16
N ASN A 189 1.14 -24.04 14.71
CA ASN A 189 2.49 -24.38 14.23
C ASN A 189 3.51 -23.23 14.23
N HIS A 190 3.16 -22.07 14.77
CA HIS A 190 4.04 -20.91 14.85
C HIS A 190 3.94 -20.24 16.21
N VAL A 191 5.10 -19.93 16.79
CA VAL A 191 5.22 -19.10 18.01
C VAL A 191 5.81 -17.76 17.57
N LEU A 192 4.96 -16.75 17.40
CA LEU A 192 5.29 -15.49 16.76
C LEU A 192 5.51 -14.37 17.80
N PHE A 193 6.71 -14.22 18.26
CA PHE A 193 7.11 -13.03 19.03
C PHE A 193 7.25 -11.83 18.09
N THR A 194 7.02 -10.63 18.59
CA THR A 194 6.94 -9.44 17.74
C THR A 194 8.25 -9.08 17.04
N SER A 195 9.41 -9.20 17.70
CA SER A 195 10.70 -8.82 17.11
C SER A 195 11.11 -9.72 15.92
N PRO A 196 11.10 -11.06 16.03
CA PRO A 196 11.51 -11.92 14.92
C PRO A 196 10.49 -12.03 13.81
N THR A 197 9.21 -11.73 14.06
CA THR A 197 8.15 -11.89 13.07
C THR A 197 8.24 -10.79 11.99
N PRO A 198 8.36 -11.17 10.71
CA PRO A 198 8.40 -10.19 9.62
C PRO A 198 7.03 -9.54 9.38
N ASP A 199 7.06 -8.31 8.87
CA ASP A 199 5.86 -7.55 8.55
C ASP A 199 5.13 -8.11 7.33
N ASN A 200 3.80 -8.05 7.37
CA ASN A 200 2.90 -8.39 6.26
C ASN A 200 3.01 -9.83 5.73
N VAL A 201 3.63 -10.74 6.45
CA VAL A 201 3.64 -12.17 6.12
C VAL A 201 2.35 -12.80 6.64
N PRO A 202 1.52 -13.44 5.80
CA PRO A 202 0.27 -14.05 6.23
C PRO A 202 0.53 -15.42 6.85
N TYR A 203 -0.01 -15.63 8.06
CA TYR A 203 -0.03 -16.91 8.76
C TYR A 203 -1.45 -17.46 8.78
N LYS A 204 -1.60 -18.75 8.47
CA LYS A 204 -2.89 -19.43 8.51
C LYS A 204 -3.36 -19.59 9.96
N THR A 205 -4.62 -19.28 10.21
CA THR A 205 -5.28 -19.51 11.51
C THR A 205 -5.98 -20.87 11.54
N LEU A 206 -6.57 -21.26 12.69
CA LEU A 206 -7.46 -22.41 12.74
C LEU A 206 -8.73 -22.23 11.90
N ALA A 207 -9.10 -21.00 11.58
CA ALA A 207 -10.20 -20.66 10.67
C ALA A 207 -9.80 -20.68 9.18
N PHE A 208 -8.68 -21.31 8.83
CA PHE A 208 -8.27 -21.49 7.43
C PHE A 208 -8.80 -22.83 6.91
N THR A 209 -10.01 -22.81 6.35
CA THR A 209 -10.76 -23.96 5.84
C THR A 209 -11.14 -23.77 4.36
N ASP A 210 -11.81 -24.75 3.77
CA ASP A 210 -12.28 -24.64 2.38
C ASP A 210 -13.29 -23.49 2.18
N ASN A 211 -14.14 -23.25 3.18
CA ASN A 211 -15.21 -22.25 3.12
C ASN A 211 -14.80 -20.87 3.61
N ALA A 212 -13.79 -20.79 4.47
CA ALA A 212 -13.27 -19.53 5.01
C ALA A 212 -11.75 -19.58 5.10
N LYS A 213 -11.07 -18.64 4.44
CA LYS A 213 -9.61 -18.55 4.46
C LYS A 213 -9.21 -17.32 5.29
N VAL A 214 -8.97 -17.57 6.58
CA VAL A 214 -8.55 -16.52 7.51
C VAL A 214 -7.05 -16.62 7.75
N THR A 215 -6.36 -15.54 7.43
CA THR A 215 -4.93 -15.37 7.72
C THR A 215 -4.73 -14.17 8.62
N VAL A 216 -3.65 -14.19 9.41
CA VAL A 216 -3.22 -13.06 10.23
C VAL A 216 -1.80 -12.68 9.86
N SER A 217 -1.53 -11.39 9.78
CA SER A 217 -0.19 -10.83 9.58
C SER A 217 0.09 -9.74 10.60
N PHE A 218 1.39 -9.50 10.85
CA PHE A 218 1.86 -8.45 11.76
C PHE A 218 2.27 -7.23 10.94
N LEU A 219 2.10 -6.05 11.54
CA LEU A 219 2.52 -4.77 10.97
C LEU A 219 3.15 -3.92 12.07
N LYS A 220 4.41 -3.51 11.89
CA LYS A 220 5.11 -2.61 12.80
C LYS A 220 5.07 -1.19 12.24
N GLN A 221 4.56 -0.26 13.01
CA GLN A 221 4.43 1.14 12.60
C GLN A 221 4.50 2.07 13.81
N ASN A 222 5.36 3.08 13.76
CA ASN A 222 5.49 4.10 14.81
C ASN A 222 5.66 3.53 16.22
N ASP A 223 6.60 2.60 16.40
CA ASP A 223 6.87 1.89 17.66
C ASP A 223 5.70 1.04 18.20
N LYS A 224 4.64 0.90 17.42
CA LYS A 224 3.50 0.02 17.72
C LYS A 224 3.48 -1.19 16.82
N VAL A 225 2.87 -2.26 17.31
CA VAL A 225 2.63 -3.47 16.53
C VAL A 225 1.13 -3.69 16.39
N TYR A 226 0.70 -3.89 15.16
CA TYR A 226 -0.67 -4.22 14.80
C TYR A 226 -0.75 -5.63 14.27
N VAL A 227 -1.90 -6.27 14.45
CA VAL A 227 -2.26 -7.50 13.77
C VAL A 227 -3.40 -7.24 12.81
N LYS A 228 -3.33 -7.86 11.63
CA LYS A 228 -4.35 -7.77 10.59
C LYS A 228 -4.91 -9.15 10.34
N SER A 229 -6.21 -9.36 10.56
CA SER A 229 -6.88 -10.52 10.00
C SER A 229 -7.35 -10.20 8.59
N ASN A 230 -7.14 -11.13 7.66
CA ASN A 230 -7.71 -11.07 6.32
C ASN A 230 -8.61 -12.27 6.13
N THR A 231 -9.90 -12.01 5.96
CA THR A 231 -10.93 -13.03 5.78
C THR A 231 -11.39 -13.04 4.33
N LEU A 232 -11.19 -14.18 3.65
CA LEU A 232 -11.76 -14.45 2.34
C LEU A 232 -12.82 -15.53 2.50
N MET A 233 -14.07 -15.19 2.20
CA MET A 233 -15.20 -16.12 2.17
C MET A 233 -15.48 -16.52 0.73
N GLY A 234 -16.11 -17.68 0.53
CA GLY A 234 -16.54 -18.13 -0.80
C GLY A 234 -17.56 -17.22 -1.48
N ASP A 235 -18.28 -16.40 -0.71
CA ASP A 235 -19.19 -15.35 -1.19
C ASP A 235 -18.71 -13.96 -0.74
N ALA A 236 -18.35 -13.12 -1.71
CA ALA A 236 -17.87 -11.76 -1.47
C ALA A 236 -18.93 -10.81 -0.85
N SER A 237 -20.20 -11.21 -0.83
CA SER A 237 -21.29 -10.45 -0.19
C SER A 237 -21.33 -10.63 1.33
N HIS A 238 -20.54 -11.56 1.87
CA HIS A 238 -20.56 -11.87 3.30
C HIS A 238 -19.95 -10.73 4.12
N PRO A 239 -20.61 -10.27 5.21
CA PRO A 239 -20.17 -9.12 6.00
C PRO A 239 -18.81 -9.31 6.70
N MET A 240 -18.31 -10.54 6.82
CA MET A 240 -17.01 -10.84 7.44
C MET A 240 -15.84 -10.79 6.46
N THR A 241 -16.08 -10.59 5.16
CA THR A 241 -15.00 -10.50 4.16
C THR A 241 -14.24 -9.19 4.29
N GLY A 242 -12.92 -9.27 4.34
CA GLY A 242 -12.02 -8.12 4.37
C GLY A 242 -11.01 -8.16 5.51
N VAL A 243 -10.37 -7.04 5.74
CA VAL A 243 -9.31 -6.86 6.74
C VAL A 243 -9.84 -6.18 7.98
N VAL A 244 -9.51 -6.74 9.16
CA VAL A 244 -9.70 -6.09 10.46
C VAL A 244 -8.32 -5.87 11.08
N LEU A 245 -8.07 -4.62 11.51
CA LEU A 245 -6.82 -4.19 12.13
C LEU A 245 -7.03 -4.00 13.63
N ALA A 246 -6.13 -4.56 14.45
CA ALA A 246 -6.12 -4.38 15.90
C ALA A 246 -4.69 -4.11 16.40
N GLU A 247 -4.54 -3.15 17.31
CA GLU A 247 -3.27 -2.89 17.99
C GLU A 247 -2.98 -4.00 19.01
N ILE A 248 -1.72 -4.43 19.11
CA ILE A 248 -1.23 -5.26 20.21
C ILE A 248 -0.97 -4.33 21.40
N VAL A 249 -1.82 -4.41 22.43
CA VAL A 249 -1.72 -3.57 23.63
C VAL A 249 -0.79 -4.15 24.70
N LYS A 250 -0.59 -5.47 24.71
CA LYS A 250 0.44 -6.15 25.50
C LYS A 250 0.97 -7.34 24.73
N ALA A 251 2.26 -7.31 24.39
CA ALA A 251 2.89 -8.29 23.52
C ALA A 251 3.69 -9.33 24.29
N ASN A 252 3.99 -10.45 23.61
CA ASN A 252 5.07 -11.37 23.95
C ASN A 252 4.94 -12.07 25.32
N ILE A 253 3.71 -12.44 25.70
CA ILE A 253 3.46 -13.19 26.95
C ILE A 253 3.69 -14.68 26.68
N PRO A 254 4.78 -15.30 27.16
CA PRO A 254 5.06 -16.70 26.88
C PRO A 254 4.12 -17.61 27.66
N VAL A 255 3.65 -18.66 27.00
CA VAL A 255 2.86 -19.73 27.61
C VAL A 255 3.45 -21.08 27.24
N ARG A 256 3.05 -22.16 27.96
CA ARG A 256 3.62 -23.50 27.75
C ARG A 256 3.44 -24.02 26.32
N ASN A 257 2.36 -23.66 25.65
CA ASN A 257 2.07 -24.05 24.28
C ASN A 257 2.24 -22.90 23.26
N GLY A 258 2.98 -21.85 23.59
CA GLY A 258 3.25 -20.80 22.62
C GLY A 258 3.41 -19.39 23.22
N VAL A 259 2.82 -18.41 22.56
CA VAL A 259 2.84 -17.00 22.96
C VAL A 259 1.45 -16.38 22.88
N VAL A 260 1.14 -15.52 23.85
CA VAL A 260 -0.09 -14.73 23.89
C VAL A 260 0.23 -13.27 23.61
N HIS A 261 -0.57 -12.64 22.75
CA HIS A 261 -0.62 -11.20 22.57
C HIS A 261 -2.01 -10.69 22.91
N LEU A 262 -2.10 -9.67 23.74
CA LEU A 262 -3.34 -8.99 24.01
C LEU A 262 -3.57 -7.94 22.94
N ILE A 263 -4.73 -7.97 22.31
CA ILE A 263 -5.10 -7.07 21.21
C ILE A 263 -6.27 -6.17 21.60
N GLN A 264 -6.31 -4.98 21.02
CA GLN A 264 -7.27 -3.93 21.34
C GLN A 264 -8.73 -4.35 21.10
N ARG A 265 -8.99 -5.15 20.07
CA ARG A 265 -10.34 -5.58 19.68
C ARG A 265 -10.33 -6.93 18.99
N PRO A 266 -11.47 -7.64 18.90
CA PRO A 266 -11.58 -8.86 18.16
C PRO A 266 -11.25 -8.68 16.66
N LEU A 267 -10.51 -9.63 16.09
CA LEU A 267 -10.29 -9.78 14.66
C LEU A 267 -11.54 -10.34 13.98
N MET A 268 -11.63 -10.22 12.66
CA MET A 268 -12.72 -10.73 11.81
C MET A 268 -14.10 -10.08 12.03
N VAL A 269 -14.31 -9.33 13.09
CA VAL A 269 -15.60 -8.69 13.39
C VAL A 269 -15.69 -7.34 12.70
N VAL A 270 -16.59 -7.24 11.69
CA VAL A 270 -16.87 -6.00 10.95
C VAL A 270 -18.20 -5.43 11.47
N ASP A 271 -18.12 -4.45 12.35
CA ASP A 271 -19.28 -3.85 13.02
C ASP A 271 -19.21 -2.32 13.13
N THR A 272 -18.17 -1.71 12.58
CA THR A 272 -17.94 -0.27 12.57
C THR A 272 -18.09 0.31 11.18
N THR A 273 -18.59 1.54 11.07
CA THR A 273 -18.59 2.31 9.83
C THR A 273 -17.18 2.86 9.54
N VAL A 274 -16.97 3.41 8.35
CA VAL A 274 -15.72 4.12 8.02
C VAL A 274 -15.45 5.25 9.00
N LYS A 275 -16.49 5.99 9.39
CA LYS A 275 -16.41 7.04 10.42
C LYS A 275 -15.95 6.49 11.76
N ASP A 276 -16.61 5.44 12.26
CA ASP A 276 -16.28 4.84 13.57
C ASP A 276 -14.83 4.29 13.56
N PHE A 277 -14.39 3.75 12.43
CA PHE A 277 -13.00 3.31 12.27
C PHE A 277 -12.02 4.47 12.47
N LEU A 278 -12.25 5.60 11.79
CA LEU A 278 -11.39 6.78 11.94
C LEU A 278 -11.41 7.32 13.38
N GLU A 279 -12.59 7.37 14.00
CA GLU A 279 -12.76 7.84 15.38
C GLU A 279 -12.18 6.88 16.43
N SER A 280 -11.99 5.59 16.10
CA SER A 280 -11.41 4.59 17.01
C SER A 280 -9.96 4.87 17.39
N PHE A 281 -9.25 5.73 16.67
CA PHE A 281 -7.89 6.15 16.97
C PHE A 281 -7.81 7.34 17.94
N LYS A 282 -8.94 7.79 18.48
CA LYS A 282 -8.96 8.68 19.63
C LYS A 282 -8.59 7.87 20.88
N GLY A 283 -7.32 7.84 21.25
CA GLY A 283 -6.87 7.24 22.50
C GLY A 283 -7.21 8.10 23.71
N ILE A 284 -7.38 7.48 24.88
CA ILE A 284 -7.58 8.20 26.15
C ILE A 284 -6.29 8.87 26.60
N GLU A 285 -5.13 8.30 26.30
CA GLU A 285 -3.80 8.79 26.73
C GLU A 285 -2.89 9.23 25.57
N LYS A 286 -3.06 8.68 24.38
CA LYS A 286 -2.31 9.04 23.17
C LYS A 286 -3.24 8.95 21.98
N GLU A 287 -3.42 10.08 21.34
CA GLU A 287 -4.11 10.18 20.07
C GLU A 287 -3.14 9.77 18.97
N ASP A 288 -3.01 8.49 18.71
CA ASP A 288 -2.21 7.95 17.63
C ASP A 288 -2.86 6.70 17.02
N GLY A 289 -2.44 6.36 15.82
CA GLY A 289 -2.92 5.24 15.06
C GLY A 289 -2.44 5.37 13.61
N PRO A 290 -2.60 4.36 12.76
CA PRO A 290 -2.00 4.35 11.43
C PRO A 290 -2.50 5.47 10.51
N VAL A 291 -3.67 6.05 10.78
CA VAL A 291 -4.28 7.16 10.02
C VAL A 291 -4.78 8.29 10.93
N TYR A 292 -4.25 8.41 12.15
CA TYR A 292 -4.70 9.38 13.11
C TYR A 292 -4.58 10.83 12.60
N LYS A 293 -3.47 11.18 11.97
CA LYS A 293 -3.26 12.52 11.40
C LYS A 293 -4.24 12.86 10.28
N PHE A 294 -4.64 11.87 9.49
CA PHE A 294 -5.67 12.07 8.49
C PHE A 294 -7.04 12.33 9.14
N TYR A 295 -7.39 11.55 10.15
CA TYR A 295 -8.59 11.81 10.95
C TYR A 295 -8.57 13.22 11.57
N GLN A 296 -7.43 13.63 12.14
CA GLN A 296 -7.25 14.96 12.70
C GLN A 296 -7.47 16.06 11.64
N THR A 297 -6.91 15.88 10.44
CA THR A 297 -7.10 16.81 9.33
C THR A 297 -8.57 16.92 8.92
N ILE A 298 -9.31 15.81 8.85
CA ILE A 298 -10.75 15.84 8.56
C ILE A 298 -11.51 16.56 9.66
N ARG A 299 -11.19 16.31 10.93
CA ARG A 299 -11.82 16.97 12.08
C ARG A 299 -11.61 18.49 12.05
N ASP A 300 -10.39 18.93 11.72
CA ASP A 300 -10.02 20.35 11.80
C ASP A 300 -10.50 21.16 10.57
N PHE A 301 -10.68 20.53 9.43
CA PHE A 301 -10.99 21.21 8.15
C PHE A 301 -12.20 20.68 7.40
N GLY A 302 -12.76 19.54 7.79
CA GLY A 302 -13.73 18.81 6.99
C GLY A 302 -14.93 18.26 7.77
N ASP A 303 -15.54 19.03 8.68
CA ASP A 303 -16.72 18.59 9.46
C ASP A 303 -17.85 18.05 8.58
N GLU A 304 -18.11 18.68 7.43
CA GLU A 304 -19.12 18.25 6.46
C GLU A 304 -18.77 16.89 5.82
N ILE A 305 -17.47 16.60 5.66
CA ILE A 305 -16.98 15.38 5.04
C ILE A 305 -17.26 14.18 5.94
N MET A 306 -17.02 14.31 7.24
CA MET A 306 -17.31 13.25 8.20
C MET A 306 -18.80 12.93 8.25
N GLY A 307 -19.65 13.97 8.18
CA GLY A 307 -21.11 13.82 8.04
C GLY A 307 -21.49 13.09 6.75
N SER A 308 -20.89 13.48 5.63
CA SER A 308 -21.15 12.86 4.32
C SER A 308 -20.73 11.38 4.30
N ILE A 309 -19.53 11.05 4.79
CA ILE A 309 -19.04 9.67 4.86
C ILE A 309 -19.96 8.80 5.72
N SER A 310 -20.48 9.34 6.82
CA SER A 310 -21.36 8.58 7.74
C SER A 310 -22.73 8.25 7.15
N GLN A 311 -23.23 9.07 6.23
CA GLN A 311 -24.54 8.89 5.58
C GLN A 311 -24.47 7.97 4.36
N LEU A 312 -23.30 7.78 3.77
CA LEU A 312 -23.13 6.92 2.59
C LEU A 312 -23.25 5.44 2.96
N ARG A 313 -24.05 4.69 2.18
CA ARG A 313 -24.17 3.23 2.30
C ARG A 313 -23.00 2.49 1.64
N ASN A 314 -22.43 3.09 0.60
CA ASN A 314 -21.29 2.55 -0.13
C ASN A 314 -20.23 3.63 -0.24
N VAL A 315 -19.11 3.44 0.42
CA VAL A 315 -17.99 4.37 0.41
C VAL A 315 -16.66 3.61 0.38
N THR A 316 -15.70 4.14 -0.35
CA THR A 316 -14.31 3.71 -0.23
C THR A 316 -13.45 4.92 0.09
N LEU A 317 -12.69 4.83 1.17
CA LEU A 317 -11.80 5.85 1.65
C LEU A 317 -10.34 5.44 1.37
N PHE A 318 -9.61 6.30 0.70
CA PHE A 318 -8.17 6.20 0.52
C PHE A 318 -7.48 7.09 1.57
N ALA A 319 -7.15 6.52 2.71
CA ALA A 319 -6.64 7.26 3.86
C ALA A 319 -5.10 7.35 3.80
N PRO A 320 -4.50 8.54 3.71
CA PRO A 320 -3.06 8.71 3.81
C PRO A 320 -2.53 8.27 5.17
N SER A 321 -1.38 7.61 5.16
CA SER A 321 -0.66 7.27 6.39
C SER A 321 -0.19 8.53 7.14
N ASN A 322 0.14 8.39 8.41
CA ASN A 322 0.68 9.51 9.19
C ASN A 322 1.94 10.10 8.54
N ALA A 323 2.84 9.25 8.04
CA ALA A 323 4.06 9.68 7.37
C ALA A 323 3.78 10.52 6.11
N ALA A 324 2.75 10.16 5.34
CA ALA A 324 2.35 10.93 4.16
C ALA A 324 1.93 12.38 4.51
N LEU A 325 1.29 12.57 5.66
CA LEU A 325 0.85 13.90 6.12
C LEU A 325 1.99 14.72 6.76
N GLU A 326 3.10 14.09 7.11
CA GLU A 326 4.29 14.79 7.66
C GLU A 326 5.19 15.39 6.58
N GLU A 327 4.96 15.08 5.31
CA GLU A 327 5.77 15.64 4.22
C GLU A 327 5.69 17.18 4.17
N PRO A 328 6.83 17.88 4.03
CA PRO A 328 6.86 19.35 4.10
C PRO A 328 5.96 20.05 3.08
N GLY A 329 5.82 19.47 1.89
CA GLY A 329 4.92 19.97 0.85
C GLY A 329 3.46 19.91 1.26
N VAL A 330 3.05 18.84 1.95
CA VAL A 330 1.71 18.66 2.49
C VAL A 330 1.44 19.65 3.61
N GLN A 331 2.36 19.79 4.56
CA GLN A 331 2.23 20.71 5.70
C GLN A 331 2.03 22.17 5.26
N LYS A 332 2.66 22.56 4.16
CA LYS A 332 2.47 23.91 3.59
C LYS A 332 1.05 24.10 3.04
N ILE A 333 0.49 23.09 2.41
CA ILE A 333 -0.87 23.16 1.82
C ILE A 333 -1.95 23.09 2.90
N LEU A 334 -1.70 22.39 4.01
CA LEU A 334 -2.64 22.34 5.14
C LEU A 334 -2.94 23.72 5.79
N GLN A 335 -2.21 24.77 5.42
CA GLN A 335 -2.48 26.13 5.84
C GLN A 335 -3.61 26.81 5.04
N ASP A 336 -3.94 26.28 3.86
CA ASP A 336 -5.02 26.78 2.99
C ASP A 336 -6.28 25.89 3.14
N LYS A 337 -7.29 26.43 3.84
CA LYS A 337 -8.52 25.68 4.18
C LYS A 337 -9.33 25.22 2.97
N GLU A 338 -9.44 26.05 1.94
CA GLU A 338 -10.22 25.70 0.76
C GLU A 338 -9.53 24.59 -0.04
N ARG A 339 -8.22 24.68 -0.17
CA ARG A 339 -7.43 23.64 -0.84
C ARG A 339 -7.45 22.32 -0.07
N VAL A 340 -7.42 22.35 1.25
CA VAL A 340 -7.52 21.15 2.10
C VAL A 340 -8.88 20.45 1.92
N LYS A 341 -9.99 21.19 1.87
CA LYS A 341 -11.31 20.61 1.62
C LYS A 341 -11.37 19.89 0.27
N GLU A 342 -10.84 20.49 -0.77
CA GLU A 342 -10.78 19.90 -2.10
C GLU A 342 -9.96 18.60 -2.07
N ILE A 343 -8.78 18.63 -1.43
CA ILE A 343 -7.91 17.46 -1.25
C ILE A 343 -8.62 16.37 -0.47
N LEU A 344 -9.27 16.68 0.65
CA LEU A 344 -10.00 15.69 1.45
C LEU A 344 -11.11 15.01 0.64
N ASN A 345 -11.86 15.76 -0.17
CA ASN A 345 -12.89 15.22 -1.05
C ASN A 345 -12.32 14.31 -2.16
N LEU A 346 -11.06 14.49 -2.54
CA LEU A 346 -10.38 13.63 -3.50
C LEU A 346 -10.10 12.23 -2.94
N HIS A 347 -10.08 12.06 -1.61
CA HIS A 347 -9.69 10.82 -0.94
C HIS A 347 -10.83 9.82 -0.74
N TYR A 348 -12.07 10.13 -1.12
CA TYR A 348 -13.14 9.15 -1.03
C TYR A 348 -14.04 9.11 -2.26
N VAL A 349 -14.56 7.92 -2.52
CA VAL A 349 -15.49 7.65 -3.62
C VAL A 349 -16.79 7.06 -3.08
N LYS A 350 -17.91 7.36 -3.75
CA LYS A 350 -19.25 6.89 -3.38
C LYS A 350 -19.56 5.50 -3.97
N GLU A 351 -18.59 4.62 -3.94
CA GLU A 351 -18.68 3.25 -4.43
C GLU A 351 -17.92 2.31 -3.50
N ARG A 352 -18.39 1.07 -3.37
CA ARG A 352 -17.70 0.04 -2.60
C ARG A 352 -16.65 -0.65 -3.48
N LEU A 353 -15.37 -0.36 -3.25
CA LEU A 353 -14.24 -0.81 -4.05
C LEU A 353 -13.26 -1.67 -3.23
N PRO A 354 -13.49 -2.98 -3.10
CA PRO A 354 -12.46 -3.88 -2.62
C PRO A 354 -11.31 -3.95 -3.64
N LEU A 355 -10.14 -4.41 -3.19
CA LEU A 355 -8.92 -4.42 -4.00
C LEU A 355 -9.07 -5.14 -5.35
N ASP A 356 -9.82 -6.24 -5.38
CA ASP A 356 -10.06 -7.00 -6.62
C ASP A 356 -10.86 -6.17 -7.63
N LYS A 357 -11.86 -5.43 -7.16
CA LYS A 357 -12.63 -4.52 -8.00
C LYS A 357 -11.77 -3.35 -8.52
N ILE A 358 -10.87 -2.85 -7.69
CA ILE A 358 -9.87 -1.85 -8.08
C ILE A 358 -8.93 -2.41 -9.15
N LYS A 359 -8.43 -3.63 -8.99
CA LYS A 359 -7.58 -4.28 -10.00
C LYS A 359 -8.28 -4.41 -11.35
N ASN A 360 -9.55 -4.78 -11.36
CA ASN A 360 -10.35 -4.88 -12.59
C ASN A 360 -10.56 -3.52 -13.27
N LYS A 361 -10.51 -2.41 -12.55
CA LYS A 361 -10.61 -1.04 -13.07
C LYS A 361 -9.23 -0.44 -13.42
N SER A 362 -8.16 -1.21 -13.29
CA SER A 362 -6.80 -0.73 -13.54
C SER A 362 -6.57 -0.35 -15.01
N VAL A 363 -5.91 0.77 -15.23
CA VAL A 363 -5.63 1.33 -16.56
C VAL A 363 -4.67 0.50 -17.41
N ASN A 364 -3.85 -0.34 -16.79
CA ASN A 364 -2.88 -1.21 -17.46
C ASN A 364 -3.36 -2.66 -17.63
N GLN A 365 -4.58 -3.00 -17.21
CA GLN A 365 -5.19 -4.30 -17.48
C GLN A 365 -6.24 -4.17 -18.58
N LYS A 366 -6.35 -5.19 -19.43
CA LYS A 366 -7.46 -5.28 -20.38
C LYS A 366 -8.75 -5.54 -19.59
N SER A 367 -9.75 -4.71 -19.79
CA SER A 367 -11.07 -4.97 -19.22
C SER A 367 -11.59 -6.32 -19.71
N LEU A 368 -12.14 -7.12 -18.79
CA LEU A 368 -12.78 -8.40 -19.12
C LEU A 368 -13.99 -8.19 -20.09
N ASP A 369 -14.58 -7.00 -20.05
CA ASP A 369 -15.77 -6.64 -20.85
C ASP A 369 -15.44 -5.94 -22.16
N GLY A 370 -14.15 -5.77 -22.51
CA GLY A 370 -13.70 -5.03 -23.69
C GLY A 370 -13.97 -3.52 -23.63
N LYS A 371 -14.49 -3.00 -22.50
CA LYS A 371 -14.78 -1.58 -22.32
C LYS A 371 -13.51 -0.81 -21.96
N PRO A 372 -13.37 0.45 -22.39
CA PRO A 372 -12.23 1.27 -21.98
C PRO A 372 -12.27 1.53 -20.48
N HIS A 373 -11.11 1.43 -19.81
CA HIS A 373 -10.99 1.78 -18.41
C HIS A 373 -11.30 3.27 -18.21
N VAL A 374 -12.18 3.54 -17.26
CA VAL A 374 -12.59 4.91 -16.90
C VAL A 374 -12.19 5.17 -15.47
N GLY A 375 -11.70 6.39 -15.18
CA GLY A 375 -11.43 6.81 -13.80
C GLY A 375 -12.70 6.76 -12.94
N VAL A 376 -12.51 6.55 -11.64
CA VAL A 376 -13.60 6.51 -10.66
C VAL A 376 -13.82 7.92 -10.11
N GLN A 377 -15.07 8.40 -10.17
CA GLN A 377 -15.43 9.73 -9.67
C GLN A 377 -15.25 9.81 -8.16
N THR A 378 -14.56 10.84 -7.71
CA THR A 378 -14.40 11.16 -6.29
C THR A 378 -15.53 12.06 -5.79
N ALA A 379 -15.51 12.37 -4.50
CA ALA A 379 -16.38 13.39 -3.93
C ALA A 379 -15.95 14.82 -4.29
N ALA A 380 -14.69 15.03 -4.73
CA ALA A 380 -14.26 16.29 -5.32
C ALA A 380 -14.91 16.50 -6.68
N ASP A 381 -15.37 17.73 -6.92
CA ASP A 381 -16.03 18.06 -8.17
C ASP A 381 -15.12 17.78 -9.38
N ARG A 382 -15.65 17.01 -10.33
CA ARG A 382 -14.98 16.68 -11.62
C ARG A 382 -13.62 16.00 -11.53
N LYS A 383 -13.23 15.48 -10.35
CA LYS A 383 -11.95 14.79 -10.14
C LYS A 383 -12.13 13.29 -9.99
N LYS A 384 -11.32 12.54 -10.71
CA LYS A 384 -11.36 11.07 -10.75
C LYS A 384 -10.08 10.47 -10.19
N LEU A 385 -10.19 9.25 -9.67
CA LEU A 385 -9.06 8.40 -9.34
C LEU A 385 -8.82 7.40 -10.46
N TYR A 386 -7.55 7.12 -10.73
CA TYR A 386 -7.12 6.12 -11.69
C TYR A 386 -6.27 5.08 -10.96
N PHE A 387 -6.46 3.83 -11.31
CA PHE A 387 -5.77 2.72 -10.65
C PHE A 387 -4.79 2.06 -11.59
N ASN A 388 -3.66 1.61 -11.05
CA ASN A 388 -2.64 0.90 -11.78
C ASN A 388 -2.14 -0.30 -10.96
N VAL A 389 -1.90 -1.44 -11.61
CA VAL A 389 -1.33 -2.64 -11.00
C VAL A 389 0.09 -2.80 -11.50
N VAL A 390 1.05 -2.69 -10.58
CA VAL A 390 2.47 -2.88 -10.87
C VAL A 390 2.89 -4.27 -10.42
N GLN A 391 3.50 -5.04 -11.32
CA GLN A 391 4.09 -6.33 -10.98
C GLN A 391 5.54 -6.14 -10.54
N GLY A 392 5.85 -6.55 -9.32
CA GLY A 392 7.21 -6.56 -8.81
C GLY A 392 8.03 -7.76 -9.33
N PRO A 393 9.36 -7.72 -9.19
CA PRO A 393 10.26 -8.80 -9.64
C PRO A 393 9.96 -10.17 -9.05
N SER A 394 9.36 -10.22 -7.87
CA SER A 394 8.97 -11.44 -7.14
C SER A 394 7.56 -11.95 -7.49
N GLY A 395 6.90 -11.36 -8.49
CA GLY A 395 5.52 -11.69 -8.85
C GLY A 395 4.46 -11.05 -7.94
N ASN A 396 4.85 -10.30 -6.91
CA ASN A 396 3.94 -9.56 -6.05
C ASN A 396 3.32 -8.40 -6.83
N GLN A 397 2.00 -8.25 -6.70
CA GLN A 397 1.26 -7.15 -7.30
C GLN A 397 1.12 -5.99 -6.30
N THR A 398 1.54 -4.81 -6.71
CA THR A 398 1.33 -3.56 -5.99
C THR A 398 0.28 -2.74 -6.72
N VAL A 399 -0.70 -2.23 -5.98
CA VAL A 399 -1.74 -1.35 -6.52
C VAL A 399 -1.38 0.09 -6.19
N THR A 400 -1.43 0.94 -7.19
CA THR A 400 -1.28 2.39 -7.03
C THR A 400 -2.57 3.10 -7.39
N VAL A 401 -2.81 4.21 -6.71
CA VAL A 401 -3.94 5.12 -6.91
C VAL A 401 -3.39 6.47 -7.37
N GLU A 402 -3.87 6.96 -8.48
CA GLU A 402 -3.51 8.29 -8.97
C GLU A 402 -4.70 9.24 -8.80
N GLY A 403 -4.45 10.36 -8.15
CA GLY A 403 -5.41 11.44 -7.99
C GLY A 403 -4.70 12.79 -7.88
N GLY A 404 -5.18 13.79 -8.64
CA GLY A 404 -4.60 15.13 -8.65
C GLY A 404 -3.11 15.15 -9.00
N GLY A 405 -2.66 14.29 -9.93
CA GLY A 405 -1.27 14.20 -10.34
C GLY A 405 -0.35 13.37 -9.42
N VAL A 406 -0.87 12.83 -8.33
CA VAL A 406 -0.09 12.06 -7.35
C VAL A 406 -0.37 10.58 -7.50
N ASN A 407 0.68 9.77 -7.65
CA ASN A 407 0.62 8.32 -7.53
C ASN A 407 0.93 7.90 -6.10
N ALA A 408 -0.05 7.34 -5.41
CA ALA A 408 0.09 6.76 -4.09
C ALA A 408 0.01 5.24 -4.15
N THR A 409 0.84 4.57 -3.34
CA THR A 409 0.81 3.11 -3.21
C THR A 409 -0.16 2.70 -2.13
N VAL A 410 -0.98 1.68 -2.39
CA VAL A 410 -1.84 1.08 -1.37
C VAL A 410 -0.98 0.18 -0.47
N VAL A 411 -0.73 0.62 0.77
CA VAL A 411 0.10 -0.10 1.75
C VAL A 411 -0.70 -1.08 2.61
N THR A 412 -1.96 -0.75 2.89
CA THR A 412 -2.91 -1.66 3.55
C THR A 412 -4.24 -1.58 2.84
N ALA A 413 -4.68 -2.69 2.29
CA ALA A 413 -5.92 -2.75 1.51
C ALA A 413 -7.05 -3.43 2.27
N ASN A 414 -8.29 -3.20 1.81
CA ASN A 414 -9.49 -3.93 2.20
C ASN A 414 -9.83 -3.88 3.69
N ILE A 415 -9.47 -2.83 4.42
CA ILE A 415 -9.95 -2.65 5.78
C ILE A 415 -11.47 -2.52 5.70
N ALA A 416 -12.17 -3.51 6.27
CA ALA A 416 -13.60 -3.64 6.11
C ALA A 416 -14.37 -2.73 7.09
N ALA A 417 -15.39 -2.07 6.57
CA ALA A 417 -16.38 -1.33 7.33
C ALA A 417 -17.79 -1.73 6.88
N THR A 418 -18.78 -1.51 7.74
CA THR A 418 -20.18 -1.89 7.44
C THR A 418 -20.72 -1.15 6.22
N ASN A 419 -20.25 0.07 5.98
CA ASN A 419 -20.65 0.89 4.84
C ASN A 419 -19.57 1.02 3.75
N GLY A 420 -18.49 0.22 3.79
CA GLY A 420 -17.49 0.28 2.72
C GLY A 420 -16.15 -0.31 3.04
N PHE A 421 -15.10 0.28 2.45
CA PHE A 421 -13.71 -0.11 2.65
C PHE A 421 -12.81 1.09 2.90
N ILE A 422 -11.72 0.85 3.63
CA ILE A 422 -10.62 1.81 3.79
C ILE A 422 -9.35 1.17 3.22
N HIS A 423 -8.65 1.93 2.39
CA HIS A 423 -7.32 1.60 1.90
C HIS A 423 -6.35 2.63 2.43
N ILE A 424 -5.29 2.20 3.11
CA ILE A 424 -4.23 3.11 3.57
C ILE A 424 -3.23 3.27 2.43
N ILE A 425 -2.91 4.53 2.12
CA ILE A 425 -2.00 4.91 1.06
C ILE A 425 -0.78 5.67 1.60
N ASP A 426 0.33 5.62 0.88
CA ASP A 426 1.63 6.18 1.30
C ASP A 426 1.83 7.66 0.97
N ARG A 427 0.87 8.29 0.25
CA ARG A 427 0.93 9.71 -0.13
C ARG A 427 -0.43 10.38 -0.04
N VAL A 428 -0.41 11.71 0.13
CA VAL A 428 -1.62 12.53 0.05
C VAL A 428 -1.93 12.83 -1.41
N LEU A 429 -3.11 12.44 -1.87
CA LEU A 429 -3.57 12.73 -3.23
C LEU A 429 -3.80 14.24 -3.40
N GLY A 430 -3.53 14.77 -4.59
CA GLY A 430 -3.73 16.18 -4.90
C GLY A 430 -2.63 17.13 -4.42
N VAL A 431 -1.54 16.62 -3.84
CA VAL A 431 -0.35 17.40 -3.45
C VAL A 431 0.82 16.99 -4.34
N PRO A 432 1.07 17.67 -5.47
CA PRO A 432 2.12 17.28 -6.41
C PRO A 432 3.51 17.29 -5.78
N TYR A 433 4.30 16.25 -6.08
CA TYR A 433 5.69 16.11 -5.60
C TYR A 433 6.70 15.89 -6.74
N THR A 434 6.21 15.71 -7.98
CA THR A 434 7.04 15.50 -9.17
C THR A 434 6.83 16.62 -10.18
N ASP A 435 7.88 16.96 -10.93
CA ASP A 435 7.79 17.83 -12.10
C ASP A 435 7.18 17.11 -13.32
N VAL A 436 6.94 17.84 -14.40
CA VAL A 436 6.36 17.31 -15.63
C VAL A 436 7.25 16.22 -16.24
N LEU A 437 8.58 16.36 -16.20
CA LEU A 437 9.51 15.35 -16.72
C LEU A 437 9.43 14.03 -15.94
N ASN A 438 9.50 14.10 -14.62
CA ASN A 438 9.45 12.92 -13.76
C ASN A 438 8.09 12.23 -13.82
N LYS A 439 7.00 13.00 -13.89
CA LYS A 439 5.66 12.45 -14.09
C LYS A 439 5.56 11.72 -15.42
N LEU A 440 6.04 12.32 -16.51
CA LEU A 440 6.04 11.70 -17.83
C LEU A 440 6.87 10.40 -17.87
N ARG A 441 8.00 10.37 -17.16
CA ARG A 441 8.91 9.21 -17.07
C ARG A 441 8.30 8.05 -16.30
N THR A 442 7.54 8.32 -15.25
CA THR A 442 7.04 7.31 -14.32
C THR A 442 5.60 6.87 -14.61
N ASP A 443 4.90 7.56 -15.49
CA ASP A 443 3.53 7.24 -15.83
C ASP A 443 3.47 6.09 -16.86
N PRO A 444 2.83 4.96 -16.51
CA PRO A 444 2.82 3.77 -17.36
C PRO A 444 2.03 3.94 -18.67
N MET A 445 1.23 5.01 -18.79
CA MET A 445 0.46 5.29 -20.00
C MET A 445 1.17 6.22 -20.98
N LEU A 446 2.29 6.82 -20.59
CA LEU A 446 3.01 7.85 -21.35
C LEU A 446 4.39 7.38 -21.85
N ASN A 447 4.61 6.06 -21.87
CA ASN A 447 5.91 5.48 -22.24
C ASN A 447 6.37 5.90 -23.63
N THR A 448 5.50 5.85 -24.62
CA THR A 448 5.83 6.22 -26.00
C THR A 448 6.15 7.70 -26.11
N THR A 449 5.36 8.56 -25.49
CA THR A 449 5.60 10.02 -25.47
C THR A 449 6.93 10.35 -24.77
N TYR A 450 7.22 9.70 -23.64
CA TYR A 450 8.50 9.86 -22.96
C TYR A 450 9.67 9.38 -23.83
N TYR A 451 9.56 8.20 -24.45
CA TYR A 451 10.61 7.64 -25.33
C TYR A 451 10.91 8.54 -26.53
N LEU A 452 9.87 9.02 -27.22
CA LEU A 452 10.04 9.93 -28.35
C LEU A 452 10.63 11.28 -27.93
N GLY A 453 10.29 11.76 -26.74
CA GLY A 453 10.82 13.00 -26.18
C GLY A 453 12.30 12.95 -25.75
N GLN A 454 12.90 11.76 -25.63
CA GLN A 454 14.35 11.63 -25.42
C GLN A 454 15.14 12.13 -26.65
N ARG A 455 14.51 12.16 -27.80
CA ARG A 455 15.16 12.55 -29.02
C ARG A 455 15.38 14.06 -29.07
N ARG A 456 16.60 14.47 -29.46
CA ARG A 456 17.02 15.87 -29.51
C ARG A 456 16.71 16.65 -28.23
N ASP A 457 16.84 15.97 -27.10
CA ASP A 457 16.75 16.57 -25.77
C ASP A 457 15.45 17.34 -25.50
N PHE A 458 14.33 16.96 -26.16
CA PHE A 458 13.04 17.61 -25.94
C PHE A 458 12.61 17.54 -24.49
N ASN A 459 12.78 16.37 -23.86
CA ASN A 459 12.37 16.17 -22.46
C ASN A 459 13.16 17.01 -21.45
N ASN A 460 14.40 17.41 -21.78
CA ASN A 460 15.28 18.14 -20.85
C ASN A 460 14.69 19.49 -20.41
N GLN A 461 13.86 20.12 -21.23
CA GLN A 461 13.19 21.39 -20.85
C GLN A 461 12.10 21.21 -19.80
N LEU A 462 11.54 19.99 -19.67
CA LEU A 462 10.35 19.74 -18.83
C LEU A 462 10.64 19.70 -17.31
N ASN A 463 11.92 19.74 -16.91
CA ASN A 463 12.31 19.85 -15.50
C ASN A 463 12.60 21.30 -15.05
N GLU A 464 12.43 22.28 -15.93
CA GLU A 464 12.69 23.68 -15.63
C GLU A 464 11.69 24.22 -14.59
N THR A 465 12.19 24.74 -13.46
CA THR A 465 11.38 25.20 -12.34
C THR A 465 10.89 26.66 -12.45
N LYS A 466 11.45 27.40 -13.39
CA LYS A 466 11.12 28.82 -13.61
C LYS A 466 10.01 29.03 -14.65
N LYS A 467 9.55 27.97 -15.30
CA LYS A 467 8.51 28.00 -16.32
C LYS A 467 7.33 27.16 -15.87
N TRP A 468 6.13 27.54 -16.32
CA TRP A 468 4.93 26.76 -16.14
C TRP A 468 4.55 26.08 -17.44
N PHE A 469 4.37 24.76 -17.38
CA PHE A 469 4.03 23.94 -18.53
C PHE A 469 2.57 23.55 -18.51
N THR A 470 1.96 23.54 -19.69
CA THR A 470 0.71 22.80 -19.96
C THR A 470 1.00 21.86 -21.11
N TYR A 471 1.03 20.57 -20.82
CA TYR A 471 1.42 19.54 -21.79
C TYR A 471 0.24 18.64 -22.14
N PHE A 472 -0.22 18.74 -23.38
CA PHE A 472 -1.22 17.83 -23.95
C PHE A 472 -0.52 16.54 -24.37
N ALA A 473 -0.26 15.63 -23.43
CA ALA A 473 0.55 14.43 -23.65
C ALA A 473 -0.29 13.29 -24.25
N PRO A 474 0.03 12.83 -25.46
CA PRO A 474 -0.63 11.65 -26.04
C PRO A 474 -0.27 10.40 -25.23
N ARG A 475 -1.29 9.62 -24.78
CA ARG A 475 -1.02 8.31 -24.16
C ARG A 475 -0.63 7.26 -25.20
N ASP A 476 -0.12 6.13 -24.76
CA ASP A 476 0.33 5.05 -25.65
C ASP A 476 -0.77 4.60 -26.63
N TYR A 477 -2.03 4.59 -26.17
CA TYR A 477 -3.19 4.35 -27.05
C TYR A 477 -3.29 5.34 -28.22
N ALA A 478 -3.01 6.62 -27.99
CA ALA A 478 -3.06 7.65 -29.03
C ALA A 478 -2.02 7.39 -30.14
N TRP A 479 -0.86 6.89 -29.79
CA TRP A 479 0.18 6.49 -30.73
C TRP A 479 -0.23 5.24 -31.51
N ASN A 480 -0.90 4.27 -30.91
CA ASN A 480 -1.45 3.10 -31.58
C ASN A 480 -2.56 3.50 -32.59
N VAL A 481 -3.41 4.45 -32.24
CA VAL A 481 -4.40 5.02 -33.17
C VAL A 481 -3.71 5.71 -34.34
N ALA A 482 -2.65 6.47 -34.08
CA ALA A 482 -1.86 7.12 -35.14
C ALA A 482 -1.16 6.12 -36.06
N GLU A 483 -0.76 4.95 -35.56
CA GLU A 483 -0.19 3.85 -36.35
C GLU A 483 -1.20 3.31 -37.38
N VAL A 484 -2.44 3.19 -37.00
CA VAL A 484 -3.51 2.74 -37.90
C VAL A 484 -3.89 3.83 -38.91
N THR A 485 -3.95 5.10 -38.44
CA THR A 485 -4.43 6.23 -39.25
C THR A 485 -3.36 6.73 -40.24
N TYR A 486 -2.09 6.80 -39.79
CA TYR A 486 -0.96 7.35 -40.54
C TYR A 486 0.28 6.42 -40.47
N PRO A 487 0.21 5.17 -40.98
CA PRO A 487 1.24 4.16 -40.74
C PRO A 487 2.60 4.57 -41.25
N SER A 488 2.67 5.17 -42.45
CA SER A 488 3.93 5.62 -43.06
C SER A 488 4.55 6.79 -42.29
N THR A 489 3.74 7.75 -41.86
CA THR A 489 4.17 8.92 -41.12
C THR A 489 4.66 8.52 -39.73
N LEU A 490 3.91 7.67 -39.04
CA LEU A 490 4.28 7.23 -37.71
C LEU A 490 5.58 6.41 -37.72
N LYS A 491 5.74 5.47 -38.67
CA LYS A 491 6.99 4.69 -38.81
C LYS A 491 8.21 5.59 -38.93
N LYS A 492 8.12 6.69 -39.70
CA LYS A 492 9.22 7.66 -39.84
C LYS A 492 9.53 8.35 -38.50
N LEU A 493 8.54 8.70 -37.68
CA LEU A 493 8.78 9.36 -36.39
C LEU A 493 9.60 8.50 -35.42
N PHE A 494 9.59 7.18 -35.59
CA PHE A 494 10.42 6.27 -34.80
C PHE A 494 11.83 6.09 -35.38
N MET A 495 12.13 6.65 -36.57
CA MET A 495 13.46 6.57 -37.19
C MET A 495 14.33 7.75 -36.72
N PRO A 496 15.64 7.52 -36.47
CA PRO A 496 16.58 8.58 -36.04
C PRO A 496 16.68 9.75 -37.02
N GLU A 497 16.56 9.50 -38.28
CA GLU A 497 16.66 10.49 -39.38
C GLU A 497 15.54 11.55 -39.29
N PHE A 498 14.39 11.16 -38.73
CA PHE A 498 13.23 12.03 -38.56
C PHE A 498 13.11 12.63 -37.15
N SER A 499 14.13 12.52 -36.30
CA SER A 499 14.16 13.03 -34.93
C SER A 499 13.81 14.51 -34.83
N TYR A 500 14.15 15.31 -35.84
CA TYR A 500 13.76 16.72 -35.92
C TYR A 500 12.23 16.89 -36.02
N HIS A 501 11.57 16.12 -36.88
CA HIS A 501 10.13 16.15 -37.05
C HIS A 501 9.40 15.65 -35.78
N THR A 502 9.96 14.62 -35.17
CA THR A 502 9.43 14.11 -33.90
C THR A 502 9.43 15.19 -32.81
N LYS A 503 10.56 15.90 -32.66
CA LYS A 503 10.65 17.03 -31.73
C LYS A 503 9.62 18.11 -32.05
N GLN A 504 9.46 18.48 -33.32
CA GLN A 504 8.50 19.49 -33.74
C GLN A 504 7.05 19.14 -33.40
N ILE A 505 6.68 17.86 -33.54
CA ILE A 505 5.35 17.37 -33.19
C ILE A 505 5.15 17.45 -31.68
N LEU A 506 6.13 17.02 -30.89
CA LEU A 506 6.04 17.12 -29.43
C LEU A 506 6.00 18.59 -28.95
N GLU A 507 6.77 19.49 -29.57
CA GLU A 507 6.72 20.93 -29.28
C GLU A 507 5.34 21.55 -29.54
N ARG A 508 4.55 21.03 -30.50
CA ARG A 508 3.18 21.44 -30.77
C ARG A 508 2.23 21.13 -29.59
N HIS A 509 2.52 20.06 -28.84
CA HIS A 509 1.72 19.63 -27.69
C HIS A 509 2.08 20.39 -26.40
N LEU A 510 3.18 21.16 -26.36
CA LEU A 510 3.70 21.80 -25.18
C LEU A 510 3.47 23.31 -25.20
N VAL A 511 2.72 23.77 -24.22
CA VAL A 511 2.47 25.20 -23.97
C VAL A 511 3.35 25.65 -22.81
N VAL A 512 4.04 26.77 -22.97
CA VAL A 512 4.85 27.42 -21.93
C VAL A 512 4.24 28.78 -21.63
N GLY A 513 3.97 29.03 -20.36
CA GLY A 513 3.33 30.27 -19.92
C GLY A 513 3.78 30.72 -18.53
N ASN A 514 3.12 31.73 -18.02
CA ASN A 514 3.35 32.25 -16.66
C ASN A 514 2.56 31.46 -15.60
N GLU A 515 1.62 30.63 -16.03
CA GLU A 515 0.78 29.78 -15.20
C GLU A 515 0.32 28.56 -15.99
N PRO A 516 0.01 27.45 -15.33
CA PRO A 516 -0.54 26.29 -16.00
C PRO A 516 -2.04 26.50 -16.30
N TYR A 517 -2.52 25.88 -17.38
CA TYR A 517 -3.91 25.96 -17.79
C TYR A 517 -4.65 24.68 -17.42
N THR A 518 -5.57 24.75 -16.45
CA THR A 518 -6.53 23.67 -16.17
C THR A 518 -7.60 23.58 -17.25
N MET A 519 -8.25 22.43 -17.40
CA MET A 519 -9.35 22.27 -18.38
C MET A 519 -10.53 23.22 -18.08
N ALA A 520 -10.84 23.44 -16.81
CA ALA A 520 -11.85 24.41 -16.39
C ALA A 520 -11.48 25.82 -16.83
N LYS A 521 -10.23 26.23 -16.60
CA LYS A 521 -9.73 27.54 -17.03
C LYS A 521 -9.74 27.70 -18.54
N LEU A 522 -9.31 26.69 -19.28
CA LEU A 522 -9.37 26.69 -20.75
C LEU A 522 -10.81 26.85 -21.25
N LYS A 523 -11.78 26.17 -20.62
CA LYS A 523 -13.20 26.29 -20.97
C LYS A 523 -13.74 27.71 -20.72
N GLU A 524 -13.31 28.36 -19.61
CA GLU A 524 -13.75 29.70 -19.24
C GLU A 524 -13.14 30.81 -20.10
N MET A 525 -11.91 30.62 -20.61
CA MET A 525 -11.19 31.66 -21.36
C MET A 525 -11.96 32.15 -22.59
N LYS A 526 -12.62 31.23 -23.33
CA LYS A 526 -13.49 31.57 -24.45
C LYS A 526 -14.59 30.52 -24.62
N HIS A 527 -15.77 30.80 -24.12
CA HIS A 527 -16.88 29.87 -24.22
C HIS A 527 -17.28 29.65 -25.70
N ASN A 528 -17.08 28.43 -26.20
CA ASN A 528 -17.33 27.98 -27.58
C ASN A 528 -16.51 28.66 -28.69
N GLU A 529 -15.51 29.46 -28.39
CA GLU A 529 -14.59 30.04 -29.35
C GLU A 529 -13.21 29.36 -29.36
N THR A 530 -12.46 29.62 -30.43
CA THR A 530 -11.08 29.11 -30.53
C THR A 530 -10.13 29.83 -29.57
N ILE A 531 -9.50 29.06 -28.69
CA ILE A 531 -8.45 29.51 -27.79
C ILE A 531 -7.12 29.44 -28.52
N ILE A 532 -6.32 30.47 -28.39
CA ILE A 532 -4.97 30.52 -28.98
C ILE A 532 -3.95 30.49 -27.85
N LEU A 533 -3.17 29.40 -27.77
CA LEU A 533 -2.14 29.20 -26.76
C LEU A 533 -0.75 29.27 -27.38
N PRO A 534 0.26 29.87 -26.70
CA PRO A 534 1.62 29.88 -27.18
C PRO A 534 2.27 28.51 -26.96
N SER A 535 2.30 27.67 -27.99
CA SER A 535 3.12 26.47 -27.93
C SER A 535 4.60 26.80 -28.14
N VAL A 536 5.48 25.85 -27.81
CA VAL A 536 6.95 26.07 -27.91
C VAL A 536 7.38 26.45 -29.32
N ARG A 537 6.65 25.98 -30.32
CA ARG A 537 6.99 26.20 -31.74
C ARG A 537 6.07 27.19 -32.45
N ASP A 538 4.77 27.00 -32.28
CA ASP A 538 3.71 27.73 -32.99
C ASP A 538 2.58 28.12 -32.03
N THR A 539 1.52 28.70 -32.54
CA THR A 539 0.30 28.88 -31.77
C THR A 539 -0.57 27.63 -31.84
N LEU A 540 -0.91 27.07 -30.67
CA LEU A 540 -1.85 25.98 -30.56
C LEU A 540 -3.27 26.54 -30.51
N LYS A 541 -4.08 26.15 -31.49
CA LYS A 541 -5.50 26.55 -31.58
C LYS A 541 -6.37 25.40 -31.13
N LEU A 542 -7.15 25.63 -30.10
CA LEU A 542 -8.05 24.62 -29.51
C LEU A 542 -9.43 25.20 -29.24
N ARG A 543 -10.46 24.35 -29.27
CA ARG A 543 -11.74 24.59 -28.61
C ARG A 543 -11.93 23.54 -27.53
N VAL A 544 -12.59 23.89 -26.44
CA VAL A 544 -12.81 23.00 -25.30
C VAL A 544 -14.32 22.86 -25.09
N ARG A 545 -14.79 21.64 -24.96
CA ARG A 545 -16.15 21.36 -24.52
C ARG A 545 -16.15 20.30 -23.41
N GLU A 546 -17.21 20.31 -22.65
CA GLU A 546 -17.52 19.32 -21.64
C GLU A 546 -18.79 18.59 -22.09
N ASN A 547 -18.76 17.27 -22.15
CA ASN A 547 -19.95 16.48 -22.41
C ASN A 547 -20.82 16.48 -21.15
N ASN A 548 -21.93 17.22 -21.18
CA ASN A 548 -22.93 17.18 -20.13
C ASN A 548 -23.93 16.04 -20.40
N GLU A 549 -24.45 15.40 -19.34
CA GLU A 549 -25.50 14.37 -19.42
C GLU A 549 -26.80 14.82 -20.10
N ASN A 550 -26.94 16.11 -20.44
CA ASN A 550 -28.16 16.68 -20.99
C ASN A 550 -28.31 16.58 -22.51
N ASP A 551 -27.32 16.09 -23.24
CA ASP A 551 -27.45 15.79 -24.67
C ASP A 551 -28.12 14.42 -24.87
N LYS A 552 -29.35 14.30 -24.32
CA LYS A 552 -30.25 13.15 -24.46
C LYS A 552 -30.99 13.21 -25.82
N HIS A 553 -30.34 12.84 -26.90
CA HIS A 553 -31.04 12.61 -28.15
C HIS A 553 -30.68 11.32 -28.89
N ASP A 554 -29.98 10.40 -28.25
CA ASP A 554 -29.72 9.08 -28.82
C ASP A 554 -30.03 7.99 -27.78
N GLU A 555 -31.23 7.40 -27.85
CA GLU A 555 -31.72 6.35 -26.93
C GLU A 555 -30.93 5.04 -27.03
N ASN A 556 -30.01 4.91 -28.00
CA ASN A 556 -29.15 3.75 -28.22
C ASN A 556 -27.67 3.99 -27.90
N ALA A 557 -27.28 5.19 -27.47
CA ALA A 557 -25.90 5.43 -27.04
C ALA A 557 -25.69 4.83 -25.66
N ILE A 558 -24.70 3.95 -25.57
CA ILE A 558 -24.16 3.42 -24.29
C ILE A 558 -23.87 4.62 -23.38
N ARG A 559 -24.64 4.75 -22.29
CA ARG A 559 -24.57 5.87 -21.33
C ARG A 559 -23.13 6.12 -20.90
N PRO A 560 -22.52 7.26 -21.22
CA PRO A 560 -21.28 7.66 -20.54
C PRO A 560 -21.67 8.23 -19.17
N GLU A 561 -21.43 7.48 -18.12
CA GLU A 561 -21.68 7.89 -16.71
C GLU A 561 -20.71 8.97 -16.21
N THR A 562 -20.03 9.74 -17.08
CA THR A 562 -18.97 10.63 -16.60
C THR A 562 -18.81 11.87 -17.46
N PHE A 563 -18.67 13.02 -16.79
CA PHE A 563 -18.21 14.27 -17.37
C PHE A 563 -16.83 14.08 -18.00
N ASP A 564 -16.73 14.15 -19.32
CA ASP A 564 -15.46 14.06 -20.05
C ASP A 564 -15.19 15.38 -20.78
N TYR A 565 -13.98 15.90 -20.62
CA TYR A 565 -13.50 17.01 -21.42
C TYR A 565 -13.09 16.52 -22.82
N GLN A 566 -13.40 17.33 -23.81
CA GLN A 566 -12.92 17.16 -25.17
C GLN A 566 -12.27 18.45 -25.65
N ILE A 567 -11.20 18.31 -26.42
CA ILE A 567 -10.54 19.41 -27.11
C ILE A 567 -10.69 19.21 -28.62
N GLU A 568 -11.00 20.28 -29.35
CA GLU A 568 -10.96 20.25 -30.80
C GLU A 568 -9.63 20.79 -31.29
N TRP A 569 -8.97 19.99 -32.10
CA TRP A 569 -7.76 20.36 -32.82
C TRP A 569 -7.91 19.99 -34.29
N ASP A 570 -7.65 20.94 -35.17
CA ASP A 570 -7.72 20.76 -36.63
C ASP A 570 -9.07 20.20 -37.14
N GLY A 571 -10.17 20.62 -36.49
CA GLY A 571 -11.54 20.20 -36.86
C GLY A 571 -11.99 18.86 -36.27
N GLU A 572 -11.14 18.19 -35.47
CA GLU A 572 -11.47 16.92 -34.83
C GLU A 572 -11.57 17.06 -33.32
N TRP A 573 -12.59 16.46 -32.72
CA TRP A 573 -12.77 16.39 -31.28
C TRP A 573 -11.99 15.23 -30.70
N ILE A 574 -11.08 15.53 -29.76
CA ILE A 574 -10.17 14.61 -29.10
C ILE A 574 -10.58 14.51 -27.63
N ARG A 575 -10.73 13.30 -27.13
CA ARG A 575 -11.01 13.06 -25.72
C ARG A 575 -9.78 13.38 -24.86
N VAL A 576 -9.98 14.11 -23.76
CA VAL A 576 -9.00 14.27 -22.69
C VAL A 576 -9.23 13.15 -21.69
N PHE A 577 -8.40 12.12 -21.78
CA PHE A 577 -8.55 10.90 -20.96
C PHE A 577 -8.32 11.17 -19.47
N ARG A 578 -7.24 11.88 -19.13
CA ARG A 578 -6.96 12.36 -17.76
C ARG A 578 -6.68 13.86 -17.82
N PRO A 579 -7.66 14.69 -17.43
CA PRO A 579 -7.45 16.12 -17.30
C PRO A 579 -6.67 16.45 -16.03
N ASP A 580 -6.01 17.60 -16.03
CA ASP A 580 -5.47 18.26 -14.85
C ASP A 580 -4.55 17.38 -13.96
N VAL A 581 -3.63 16.63 -14.61
CA VAL A 581 -2.57 15.90 -13.88
C VAL A 581 -1.54 16.92 -13.39
N GLU A 582 -1.68 17.34 -12.15
CA GLU A 582 -0.87 18.41 -11.55
C GLU A 582 0.58 17.96 -11.28
N CYS A 583 1.53 18.83 -11.61
CA CYS A 583 2.96 18.69 -11.36
C CYS A 583 3.50 19.94 -10.67
N THR A 584 4.71 19.86 -10.11
CA THR A 584 5.30 20.99 -9.37
C THR A 584 5.64 22.20 -10.27
N ASN A 585 5.78 21.99 -11.58
CA ASN A 585 6.09 23.03 -12.57
C ASN A 585 5.09 23.06 -13.75
N GLY A 586 3.89 22.47 -13.60
CA GLY A 586 2.90 22.51 -14.67
C GLY A 586 1.76 21.50 -14.52
N ILE A 587 1.03 21.33 -15.61
CA ILE A 587 -0.10 20.39 -15.73
C ILE A 587 0.08 19.54 -16.99
N ILE A 588 -0.24 18.25 -16.89
CA ILE A 588 -0.35 17.35 -18.03
C ILE A 588 -1.83 17.05 -18.28
N HIS A 589 -2.30 17.23 -19.51
CA HIS A 589 -3.56 16.69 -19.99
C HIS A 589 -3.29 15.48 -20.86
N VAL A 590 -3.68 14.30 -20.41
CA VAL A 590 -3.48 13.06 -21.17
C VAL A 590 -4.57 12.92 -22.20
N ILE A 591 -4.18 12.86 -23.49
CA ILE A 591 -5.10 12.88 -24.63
C ILE A 591 -5.07 11.58 -25.43
N ASP A 592 -6.21 11.29 -26.11
CA ASP A 592 -6.42 10.05 -26.87
C ASP A 592 -5.97 10.12 -28.33
N LYS A 593 -5.47 11.28 -28.79
CA LYS A 593 -4.99 11.45 -30.15
C LYS A 593 -3.75 12.35 -30.20
N VAL A 594 -2.84 12.05 -31.11
CA VAL A 594 -1.65 12.87 -31.36
C VAL A 594 -2.03 14.04 -32.28
N PHE A 595 -1.54 15.25 -32.00
CA PHE A 595 -1.66 16.40 -32.91
C PHE A 595 -0.76 16.21 -34.13
N LEU A 596 -1.14 15.28 -35.00
CA LEU A 596 -0.37 14.82 -36.15
C LEU A 596 -1.16 14.98 -37.45
N LYS A 597 -0.49 15.50 -38.47
CA LYS A 597 -1.00 15.58 -39.85
C LYS A 597 -0.13 14.73 -40.78
N ASP A 598 -0.71 14.14 -41.78
CA ASP A 598 0.04 13.38 -42.79
C ASP A 598 1.11 14.23 -43.51
N SER A 599 0.86 15.53 -43.59
CA SER A 599 1.79 16.50 -44.19
C SER A 599 3.04 16.80 -43.34
N ASP A 600 3.02 16.49 -42.02
CA ASP A 600 4.10 16.86 -41.08
C ASP A 600 5.43 16.20 -41.39
N VAL A 601 5.41 15.01 -42.03
CA VAL A 601 6.62 14.21 -42.32
C VAL A 601 6.75 13.90 -43.82
N ARG A 602 6.14 14.73 -44.66
CA ARG A 602 6.39 14.66 -46.09
C ARG A 602 7.80 15.20 -46.39
N VAL A 603 8.70 14.32 -46.79
CA VAL A 603 9.90 14.75 -47.48
C VAL A 603 9.43 15.36 -48.79
N LYS A 604 9.57 16.67 -48.99
CA LYS A 604 9.51 17.23 -50.33
C LYS A 604 10.49 16.40 -51.12
N GLY A 605 10.00 15.56 -52.03
CA GLY A 605 10.87 14.95 -53.01
C GLY A 605 11.70 16.09 -53.57
N SER A 606 13.00 16.00 -53.50
CA SER A 606 13.82 16.75 -54.44
C SER A 606 13.10 16.56 -55.74
N ASP A 607 12.64 17.63 -56.37
CA ASP A 607 12.27 17.57 -57.77
C ASP A 607 13.42 16.79 -58.43
N ALA A 608 13.15 15.53 -58.68
CA ALA A 608 14.02 14.81 -59.60
C ALA A 608 13.86 15.65 -60.84
N SER A 609 14.81 16.55 -61.06
CA SER A 609 15.01 17.13 -62.36
C SER A 609 15.01 15.90 -63.24
N VAL A 610 13.90 15.70 -63.94
CA VAL A 610 13.84 14.78 -65.06
C VAL A 610 14.95 15.33 -65.95
N ILE A 611 16.13 14.73 -65.84
CA ILE A 611 17.15 14.88 -66.85
C ILE A 611 16.48 14.28 -68.08
N SER A 612 15.80 15.14 -68.81
CA SER A 612 15.44 14.87 -70.19
C SER A 612 16.74 14.54 -70.88
N LEU A 613 17.10 13.28 -70.88
CA LEU A 613 18.13 12.76 -71.78
C LEU A 613 17.64 13.07 -73.15
N ALA A 614 18.23 14.11 -73.74
CA ALA A 614 17.92 14.52 -75.06
C ALA A 614 17.94 13.27 -75.96
N PRO A 615 16.97 13.11 -76.88
CA PRO A 615 16.85 11.91 -77.74
C PRO A 615 18.11 11.51 -78.46
N HIS A 616 19.05 12.43 -78.61
CA HIS A 616 20.34 12.21 -79.25
C HIS A 616 21.30 11.30 -78.47
N LEU A 617 21.19 11.18 -77.12
CA LEU A 617 22.05 10.29 -76.36
C LEU A 617 21.57 8.83 -76.43
N ILE A 618 20.32 8.58 -76.68
CA ILE A 618 19.75 7.23 -76.85
C ILE A 618 20.16 6.68 -78.22
N MET A 619 20.24 7.52 -79.27
CA MET A 619 20.74 7.09 -80.60
C MET A 619 22.23 6.70 -80.59
N VAL A 620 23.08 7.35 -79.81
CA VAL A 620 24.50 7.01 -79.69
C VAL A 620 24.76 5.69 -78.97
N LEU A 621 23.92 5.37 -78.00
CA LEU A 621 24.00 4.10 -77.26
C LEU A 621 23.46 2.91 -78.06
N VAL A 622 22.44 3.11 -78.88
CA VAL A 622 21.89 2.07 -79.77
C VAL A 622 22.85 1.82 -80.99
N ALA A 623 23.50 2.85 -81.53
CA ALA A 623 24.48 2.71 -82.57
C ALA A 623 25.78 1.99 -82.12
N LYS A 624 26.09 2.02 -80.84
CA LYS A 624 27.23 1.29 -80.26
C LYS A 624 26.95 -0.18 -79.95
N TRP A 625 25.66 -0.60 -80.05
CA TRP A 625 25.23 -2.00 -79.86
C TRP A 625 25.00 -2.75 -81.17
N LEU A 626 25.04 -2.05 -82.31
CA LEU A 626 24.87 -2.61 -83.67
C LEU A 626 26.13 -2.60 -84.52
N LEU A 627 27.26 -2.20 -83.99
CA LEU A 627 28.61 -2.39 -84.50
C LEU A 627 29.40 -3.31 -83.56
#